data_6f09291a0c680550faef7e6e1777a225
#
_entry.id   6f09291a0c680550faef7e6e1777a225
#
_cell.length_a   1.000
_cell.length_b   1.000
_cell.length_c   1.000
_cell.angle_alpha   90.00
_cell.angle_beta   90.00
_cell.angle_gamma   90.00
#
_symmetry.space_group_name_H-M   'P 1'
#
loop_
_entity.id
_entity.type
_entity.pdbx_description
1 polymer ?
#
loop_
_entity_poly.entity_id
_entity_poly.type
_entity_poly.pdbx_seq_one_letter_code
_entity_poly.pdbx_strand_id
1 'polypeptide(L)' 'IPPHIATLVRCAIDGLWLAETFDLAAPNPATRSRMLAELEKLID' A
#
# COMPACT_ATOMS: atom_id res chain seq x y z
N ILE A 1 1.19 -15.48 8.32
CA ILE A 1 0.31 -14.62 7.52
C ILE A 1 -0.32 -15.44 6.39
N PRO A 2 -1.65 -15.39 6.22
CA PRO A 2 -2.27 -16.10 5.11
C PRO A 2 -1.72 -15.64 3.76
N PRO A 3 -1.52 -16.55 2.79
CA PRO A 3 -0.93 -16.17 1.51
C PRO A 3 -1.66 -15.07 0.75
N HIS A 4 -3.00 -15.05 0.82
CA HIS A 4 -3.76 -14.01 0.12
C HIS A 4 -3.57 -12.63 0.75
N ILE A 5 -3.34 -12.56 2.06
CA ILE A 5 -3.05 -11.28 2.73
C ILE A 5 -1.65 -10.79 2.36
N ALA A 6 -0.67 -11.70 2.32
CA ALA A 6 0.69 -11.33 1.89
C ALA A 6 0.68 -10.78 0.46
N THR A 7 -0.07 -11.41 -0.43
CA THR A 7 -0.20 -10.95 -1.81
C THR A 7 -0.93 -9.60 -1.89
N LEU A 8 -1.97 -9.41 -1.08
CA LEU A 8 -2.70 -8.15 -1.03
C LEU A 8 -1.79 -7.00 -0.60
N VAL A 9 -1.00 -7.21 0.45
CA VAL A 9 -0.06 -6.18 0.95
C VAL A 9 0.97 -5.86 -0.13
N ARG A 10 1.55 -6.88 -0.76
CA ARG A 10 2.53 -6.67 -1.82
C ARG A 10 1.94 -5.89 -2.99
N CYS A 11 0.75 -6.27 -3.46
CA CYS A 11 0.10 -5.56 -4.56
C CYS A 11 -0.21 -4.11 -4.20
N ALA A 12 -0.61 -3.85 -2.95
CA ALA A 12 -0.88 -2.49 -2.50
C ALA A 12 0.39 -1.63 -2.52
N ILE A 13 1.50 -2.17 -2.04
CA ILE A 13 2.78 -1.46 -2.01
C ILE A 13 3.31 -1.24 -3.43
N ASP A 14 3.24 -2.26 -4.28
CA ASP A 14 3.69 -2.15 -5.68
C ASP A 14 2.83 -1.12 -6.43
N GLY A 15 1.52 -1.11 -6.21
CA GLY A 15 0.63 -0.15 -6.82
C GLY A 15 0.89 1.27 -6.35
N LEU A 16 1.16 1.45 -5.05
CA LEU A 16 1.54 2.75 -4.50
C LEU A 16 2.84 3.25 -5.15
N TRP A 17 3.83 2.38 -5.25
CA TRP A 17 5.11 2.72 -5.90
C TRP A 17 4.90 3.15 -7.36
N LEU A 18 4.08 2.42 -8.10
CA LEU A 18 3.77 2.76 -9.49
C LEU A 18 3.07 4.12 -9.59
N ALA A 19 2.09 4.36 -8.72
CA ALA A 19 1.36 5.62 -8.70
C ALA A 19 2.30 6.79 -8.43
N GLU A 20 3.22 6.64 -7.48
CA GLU A 20 4.17 7.69 -7.13
C GLU A 20 5.24 7.88 -8.22
N THR A 21 5.69 6.78 -8.83
CA THR A 21 6.75 6.84 -9.85
C THR A 21 6.25 7.47 -11.15
N PHE A 22 5.02 7.15 -11.55
CA PHE A 22 4.46 7.57 -12.83
C PHE A 22 3.39 8.65 -12.70
N ASP A 23 3.20 9.21 -11.51
CA ASP A 23 2.22 10.26 -11.26
C ASP A 23 0.81 9.85 -11.67
N LEU A 24 0.39 8.66 -11.21
CA LEU A 24 -0.91 8.08 -11.50
C LEU A 24 -1.85 8.25 -10.32
N ALA A 25 -2.28 9.47 -10.07
CA ALA A 25 -3.19 9.80 -8.98
C ALA A 25 -2.68 9.31 -7.61
N ALA A 26 -1.38 9.52 -7.35
CA ALA A 26 -0.78 9.12 -6.09
C ALA A 26 -1.45 9.84 -4.92
N PRO A 27 -1.62 9.15 -3.76
CA PRO A 27 -2.21 9.79 -2.59
C PRO A 27 -1.28 10.87 -2.02
N ASN A 28 -1.89 11.87 -1.37
CA ASN A 28 -1.11 12.88 -0.66
C ASN A 28 -0.42 12.25 0.56
N PRO A 29 0.57 12.95 1.18
CA PRO A 29 1.33 12.37 2.30
C PRO A 29 0.47 11.91 3.48
N ALA A 30 -0.59 12.63 3.82
CA ALA A 30 -1.47 12.26 4.92
C ALA A 30 -2.22 10.96 4.62
N THR A 31 -2.79 10.84 3.43
CA THR A 31 -3.47 9.62 3.00
C THR A 31 -2.50 8.46 2.90
N ARG A 32 -1.30 8.71 2.36
CA ARG A 32 -0.25 7.70 2.24
C ARG A 32 0.09 7.09 3.61
N SER A 33 0.28 7.94 4.62
CA SER A 33 0.59 7.48 5.97
C SER A 33 -0.53 6.61 6.54
N ARG A 34 -1.80 6.99 6.31
CA ARG A 34 -2.94 6.20 6.76
C ARG A 34 -3.01 4.85 6.06
N MET A 35 -2.74 4.83 4.75
CA MET A 35 -2.72 3.59 3.98
C MET A 35 -1.67 2.62 4.52
N LEU A 36 -0.46 3.11 4.77
CA LEU A 36 0.62 2.27 5.29
C LEU A 36 0.30 1.74 6.69
N ALA A 37 -0.33 2.57 7.54
CA ALA A 37 -0.76 2.14 8.87
C ALA A 37 -1.78 1.00 8.79
N GLU A 38 -2.73 1.10 7.85
CA GLU A 38 -3.73 0.04 7.66
C GLU A 38 -3.10 -1.25 7.13
N LEU A 39 -2.14 -1.13 6.21
CA LEU A 39 -1.42 -2.30 5.71
C LEU A 39 -0.65 -3.01 6.82
N GLU A 40 -0.03 -2.26 7.74
CA GLU A 40 0.66 -2.84 8.88
C GLU A 40 -0.28 -3.72 9.72
N LYS A 41 -1.52 -3.29 9.91
CA LYS A 41 -2.49 -4.07 10.69
C LYS A 41 -2.79 -5.44 10.06
N LEU A 42 -2.66 -5.55 8.75
CA LEU A 42 -2.93 -6.81 8.06
C LEU A 42 -1.85 -7.85 8.31
N ILE A 43 -0.65 -7.44 8.66
CA ILE A 43 0.49 -8.33 8.87
C ILE A 43 0.89 -8.49 10.34
N ASP A 44 0.22 -7.80 11.23
CA ASP A 44 0.47 -7.92 12.69
C ASP A 44 -0.19 -9.16 13.29
#